data_3f9770d23d6dbfa9289ce6521c1a8655
#
_entry.id   3f9770d23d6dbfa9289ce6521c1a8655
#
_cell.length_a   1.000
_cell.length_b   1.000
_cell.length_c   1.000
_cell.angle_alpha   90.00
_cell.angle_beta   90.00
_cell.angle_gamma   90.00
#
_symmetry.space_group_name_H-M   'P 1'
#
loop_
_entity.id
_entity.type
_entity.pdbx_description
1 polymer ?
#
loop_
_entity_poly.entity_id
_entity_poly.type
_entity_poly.pdbx_seq_one_letter_code
_entity_poly.pdbx_strand_id
1 'polypeptide(L)'
;MSDFLRELFNLDGKTVVVTGAAGYFGRYMAETFLEAGCRVVLLSRSSTVTTQCAAYRRRHGDARAEAHVVDFYARAELDAVCRDVAAVSPPDVLVNNAFDFSPGTGFNTPEGRLESLGFQHWERAFESGLYWAVRTTQIFGEAMRRKGGGSIVNVASMYGIVSPRPDLYEGTRYFNPPTYTVVKAGLIAFTRYVAAFWGHDGIRCNALLPGAFPNVESASDNAVDPANDFLSRLADRTLLKRVGHPRDLRGALLLLASDAGSYITGQGIVVDGGWTVS
;
A
#
# COMPACT_ATOMS: atom_id res chain seq x y z
N MET A 1 6.17 -25.09 -12.94
CA MET A 1 5.08 -24.86 -11.97
C MET A 1 3.95 -25.78 -12.38
N SER A 2 3.35 -26.55 -11.46
CA SER A 2 2.22 -27.45 -11.79
C SER A 2 1.00 -26.63 -12.26
N ASP A 3 0.12 -27.25 -13.05
CA ASP A 3 -1.09 -26.58 -13.56
C ASP A 3 -1.99 -26.13 -12.40
N PHE A 4 -2.06 -26.90 -11.32
CA PHE A 4 -2.73 -26.54 -10.08
C PHE A 4 -2.24 -25.20 -9.50
N LEU A 5 -0.91 -24.99 -9.39
CA LEU A 5 -0.37 -23.76 -8.87
C LEU A 5 -0.57 -22.58 -9.83
N ARG A 6 -0.56 -22.84 -11.14
CA ARG A 6 -0.87 -21.82 -12.14
C ARG A 6 -2.31 -21.36 -12.03
N GLU A 7 -3.26 -22.29 -11.88
CA GLU A 7 -4.67 -21.98 -11.72
C GLU A 7 -4.92 -21.20 -10.43
N LEU A 8 -4.37 -21.65 -9.30
CA LEU A 8 -4.57 -21.05 -7.97
C LEU A 8 -4.09 -19.60 -7.87
N PHE A 9 -2.97 -19.28 -8.51
CA PHE A 9 -2.37 -17.93 -8.50
C PHE A 9 -2.56 -17.20 -9.85
N ASN A 10 -3.50 -17.63 -10.68
CA ASN A 10 -3.72 -17.03 -11.97
C ASN A 10 -4.27 -15.59 -11.86
N LEU A 11 -3.48 -14.65 -12.34
CA LEU A 11 -3.86 -13.25 -12.46
C LEU A 11 -3.72 -12.73 -13.89
N ASP A 12 -3.45 -13.59 -14.87
CA ASP A 12 -3.26 -13.18 -16.26
C ASP A 12 -4.50 -12.50 -16.82
N GLY A 13 -4.30 -11.36 -17.46
CA GLY A 13 -5.37 -10.53 -18.01
C GLY A 13 -6.20 -9.75 -16.97
N LYS A 14 -6.02 -9.97 -15.68
CA LYS A 14 -6.72 -9.21 -14.62
C LYS A 14 -6.28 -7.74 -14.62
N THR A 15 -7.21 -6.84 -14.33
CA THR A 15 -6.92 -5.42 -14.17
C THR A 15 -6.67 -5.09 -12.70
N VAL A 16 -5.54 -4.46 -12.41
CA VAL A 16 -5.11 -4.06 -11.07
C VAL A 16 -4.92 -2.55 -11.01
N VAL A 17 -5.54 -1.89 -10.04
CA VAL A 17 -5.27 -0.47 -9.74
C VAL A 17 -4.34 -0.39 -8.53
N VAL A 18 -3.22 0.35 -8.65
CA VAL A 18 -2.28 0.59 -7.56
C VAL A 18 -2.21 2.09 -7.28
N THR A 19 -2.59 2.51 -6.08
CA THR A 19 -2.44 3.90 -5.63
C THR A 19 -1.05 4.12 -5.02
N GLY A 20 -0.49 5.32 -5.21
CA GLY A 20 0.88 5.60 -4.78
C GLY A 20 1.93 4.77 -5.55
N ALA A 21 1.65 4.44 -6.81
CA ALA A 21 2.41 3.50 -7.63
C ALA A 21 3.87 3.91 -7.88
N ALA A 22 4.20 5.21 -7.84
CA ALA A 22 5.58 5.70 -7.97
C ALA A 22 6.39 5.60 -6.67
N GLY A 23 5.74 5.31 -5.54
CA GLY A 23 6.40 5.19 -4.23
C GLY A 23 7.19 3.89 -4.07
N TYR A 24 7.93 3.82 -2.94
CA TYR A 24 8.83 2.70 -2.65
C TYR A 24 8.13 1.33 -2.74
N PHE A 25 7.02 1.11 -2.07
CA PHE A 25 6.25 -0.13 -2.20
C PHE A 25 5.48 -0.21 -3.52
N GLY A 26 4.88 0.90 -3.95
CA GLY A 26 3.99 0.93 -5.11
C GLY A 26 4.63 0.41 -6.38
N ARG A 27 5.90 0.79 -6.64
CA ARG A 27 6.63 0.30 -7.82
C ARG A 27 6.88 -1.22 -7.80
N TYR A 28 7.20 -1.80 -6.63
CA TYR A 28 7.38 -3.24 -6.49
C TYR A 28 6.06 -4.01 -6.58
N MET A 29 4.98 -3.44 -6.04
CA MET A 29 3.64 -4.02 -6.15
C MET A 29 3.17 -4.01 -7.61
N ALA A 30 3.33 -2.88 -8.31
CA ALA A 30 3.00 -2.77 -9.72
C ALA A 30 3.80 -3.77 -10.58
N GLU A 31 5.13 -3.86 -10.37
CA GLU A 31 5.98 -4.83 -11.07
C GLU A 31 5.54 -6.27 -10.80
N THR A 32 5.19 -6.60 -9.55
CA THR A 32 4.71 -7.94 -9.18
C THR A 32 3.47 -8.34 -9.99
N PHE A 33 2.50 -7.43 -10.15
CA PHE A 33 1.31 -7.70 -10.95
C PHE A 33 1.58 -7.77 -12.45
N LEU A 34 2.48 -6.93 -12.97
CA LEU A 34 2.91 -6.99 -14.37
C LEU A 34 3.61 -8.33 -14.67
N GLU A 35 4.49 -8.79 -13.78
CA GLU A 35 5.14 -10.11 -13.89
C GLU A 35 4.13 -11.27 -13.78
N ALA A 36 3.02 -11.07 -13.07
CA ALA A 36 1.92 -12.03 -12.98
C ALA A 36 0.95 -11.97 -14.19
N GLY A 37 1.25 -11.15 -15.21
CA GLY A 37 0.44 -11.05 -16.44
C GLY A 37 -0.75 -10.08 -16.35
N CYS A 38 -0.84 -9.26 -15.30
CA CYS A 38 -1.92 -8.29 -15.16
C CYS A 38 -1.75 -7.08 -16.08
N ARG A 39 -2.88 -6.40 -16.35
CA ARG A 39 -2.89 -4.98 -16.73
C ARG A 39 -2.88 -4.14 -15.44
N VAL A 40 -1.96 -3.18 -15.33
CA VAL A 40 -1.80 -2.36 -14.13
C VAL A 40 -2.06 -0.89 -14.42
N VAL A 41 -3.00 -0.30 -13.69
CA VAL A 41 -3.28 1.13 -13.68
C VAL A 41 -2.56 1.76 -12.48
N LEU A 42 -1.68 2.69 -12.78
CA LEU A 42 -0.77 3.34 -11.84
C LEU A 42 -1.31 4.73 -11.49
N LEU A 43 -1.77 4.92 -10.27
CA LEU A 43 -2.20 6.24 -9.78
C LEU A 43 -1.14 6.81 -8.85
N SER A 44 -0.63 8.01 -9.12
CA SER A 44 0.37 8.65 -8.27
C SER A 44 0.36 10.17 -8.41
N ARG A 45 0.71 10.87 -7.34
CA ARG A 45 0.96 12.31 -7.34
C ARG A 45 2.26 12.69 -8.07
N SER A 46 3.26 11.82 -8.03
CA SER A 46 4.54 12.06 -8.69
C SER A 46 4.44 11.83 -10.19
N SER A 47 4.90 12.80 -10.98
CA SER A 47 5.03 12.67 -12.44
C SER A 47 6.01 11.55 -12.87
N THR A 48 6.88 11.07 -11.97
CA THR A 48 7.75 9.92 -12.24
C THR A 48 6.97 8.66 -12.61
N VAL A 49 5.68 8.58 -12.26
CA VAL A 49 4.80 7.47 -12.65
C VAL A 49 4.68 7.32 -14.16
N THR A 50 4.76 8.40 -14.93
CA THR A 50 4.71 8.33 -16.41
C THR A 50 5.95 7.70 -17.01
N THR A 51 7.15 8.06 -16.51
CA THR A 51 8.42 7.44 -16.91
C THR A 51 8.46 5.96 -16.51
N GLN A 52 7.99 5.64 -15.31
CA GLN A 52 7.87 4.28 -14.82
C GLN A 52 6.92 3.45 -15.71
N CYS A 53 5.76 4.00 -16.06
CA CYS A 53 4.79 3.37 -16.96
C CYS A 53 5.42 3.08 -18.33
N ALA A 54 6.15 4.04 -18.92
CA ALA A 54 6.85 3.84 -20.18
C ALA A 54 7.89 2.71 -20.10
N ALA A 55 8.60 2.58 -18.99
CA ALA A 55 9.54 1.48 -18.75
C ALA A 55 8.81 0.13 -18.65
N TYR A 56 7.67 0.08 -17.96
CA TYR A 56 6.84 -1.12 -17.85
C TYR A 56 6.27 -1.55 -19.20
N ARG A 57 5.76 -0.60 -20.00
CA ARG A 57 5.28 -0.88 -21.36
C ARG A 57 6.34 -1.50 -22.25
N ARG A 58 7.58 -0.98 -22.24
CA ARG A 58 8.70 -1.55 -22.99
C ARG A 58 9.01 -2.99 -22.57
N ARG A 59 8.87 -3.31 -21.27
CA ARG A 59 9.23 -4.63 -20.71
C ARG A 59 8.11 -5.66 -20.82
N HIS A 60 6.85 -5.24 -20.67
CA HIS A 60 5.70 -6.14 -20.53
C HIS A 60 4.67 -6.00 -21.67
N GLY A 61 4.82 -5.02 -22.57
CA GLY A 61 3.90 -4.70 -23.66
C GLY A 61 3.04 -3.47 -23.39
N ASP A 62 2.72 -2.72 -24.44
CA ASP A 62 2.06 -1.41 -24.36
C ASP A 62 0.70 -1.43 -23.65
N ALA A 63 -0.07 -2.50 -23.84
CA ALA A 63 -1.39 -2.63 -23.23
C ALA A 63 -1.38 -3.00 -21.73
N ARG A 64 -0.21 -3.34 -21.16
CA ARG A 64 -0.11 -3.87 -19.80
C ARG A 64 0.00 -2.78 -18.71
N ALA A 65 0.35 -1.55 -19.03
CA ALA A 65 0.49 -0.48 -18.05
C ALA A 65 -0.16 0.82 -18.51
N GLU A 66 -0.85 1.49 -17.60
CA GLU A 66 -1.46 2.79 -17.76
C GLU A 66 -1.13 3.66 -16.55
N ALA A 67 -0.87 4.96 -16.72
CA ALA A 67 -0.51 5.84 -15.62
C ALA A 67 -1.32 7.12 -15.64
N HIS A 68 -1.74 7.54 -14.43
CA HIS A 68 -2.38 8.83 -14.19
C HIS A 68 -1.61 9.58 -13.10
N VAL A 69 -1.19 10.80 -13.42
CA VAL A 69 -0.70 11.75 -12.43
C VAL A 69 -1.92 12.41 -11.82
N VAL A 70 -2.13 12.25 -10.52
CA VAL A 70 -3.29 12.78 -9.82
C VAL A 70 -2.91 13.22 -8.41
N ASP A 71 -3.28 14.44 -8.02
CA ASP A 71 -3.14 14.88 -6.63
C ASP A 71 -4.31 14.34 -5.80
N PHE A 72 -4.00 13.44 -4.89
CA PHE A 72 -5.01 12.82 -4.02
C PHE A 72 -5.65 13.81 -3.06
N TYR A 73 -5.02 14.96 -2.79
CA TYR A 73 -5.63 16.05 -2.03
C TYR A 73 -6.65 16.86 -2.87
N ALA A 74 -6.51 16.85 -4.20
CA ALA A 74 -7.49 17.43 -5.12
C ALA A 74 -8.65 16.44 -5.31
N ARG A 75 -9.57 16.37 -4.34
CA ARG A 75 -10.62 15.33 -4.26
C ARG A 75 -11.45 15.20 -5.54
N ALA A 76 -11.79 16.32 -6.20
CA ALA A 76 -12.56 16.30 -7.44
C ALA A 76 -11.76 15.66 -8.59
N GLU A 77 -10.44 15.92 -8.66
CA GLU A 77 -9.55 15.33 -9.65
C GLU A 77 -9.39 13.82 -9.40
N LEU A 78 -9.15 13.41 -8.14
CA LEU A 78 -9.09 12.00 -7.76
C LEU A 78 -10.38 11.26 -8.13
N ASP A 79 -11.54 11.86 -7.84
CA ASP A 79 -12.85 11.30 -8.16
C ASP A 79 -13.03 11.12 -9.67
N ALA A 80 -12.69 12.13 -10.47
CA ALA A 80 -12.82 12.07 -11.93
C ALA A 80 -11.94 10.95 -12.50
N VAL A 81 -10.64 10.94 -12.17
CA VAL A 81 -9.71 9.92 -12.65
C VAL A 81 -10.14 8.51 -12.23
N CYS A 82 -10.55 8.32 -10.97
CA CYS A 82 -10.98 7.00 -10.51
C CYS A 82 -12.27 6.53 -11.22
N ARG A 83 -13.22 7.44 -11.50
CA ARG A 83 -14.45 7.09 -12.24
C ARG A 83 -14.17 6.78 -13.70
N ASP A 84 -13.29 7.54 -14.35
CA ASP A 84 -12.90 7.30 -15.74
C ASP A 84 -12.23 5.93 -15.89
N VAL A 85 -11.28 5.61 -14.99
CA VAL A 85 -10.63 4.28 -14.94
C VAL A 85 -11.66 3.19 -14.69
N ALA A 86 -12.59 3.37 -13.74
CA ALA A 86 -13.60 2.38 -13.39
C ALA A 86 -14.61 2.15 -14.53
N ALA A 87 -14.89 3.18 -15.33
CA ALA A 87 -15.79 3.08 -16.49
C ALA A 87 -15.17 2.32 -17.67
N VAL A 88 -13.87 2.54 -17.92
CA VAL A 88 -13.15 1.90 -19.03
C VAL A 88 -12.75 0.46 -18.70
N SER A 89 -12.27 0.23 -17.49
CA SER A 89 -11.75 -1.07 -17.03
C SER A 89 -12.00 -1.25 -15.53
N PRO A 90 -13.18 -1.76 -15.13
CA PRO A 90 -13.44 -2.08 -13.73
C PRO A 90 -12.35 -3.01 -13.19
N PRO A 91 -11.65 -2.67 -12.09
CA PRO A 91 -10.55 -3.49 -11.64
C PRO A 91 -11.01 -4.84 -11.06
N ASP A 92 -10.16 -5.85 -11.16
CA ASP A 92 -10.25 -7.10 -10.42
C ASP A 92 -9.60 -6.96 -9.05
N VAL A 93 -8.55 -6.14 -8.97
CA VAL A 93 -7.79 -5.90 -7.73
C VAL A 93 -7.56 -4.40 -7.54
N LEU A 94 -7.83 -3.90 -6.34
CA LEU A 94 -7.45 -2.56 -5.88
C LEU A 94 -6.39 -2.67 -4.79
N VAL A 95 -5.25 -2.01 -4.97
CA VAL A 95 -4.21 -1.87 -3.93
C VAL A 95 -4.18 -0.42 -3.44
N ASN A 96 -4.71 -0.20 -2.25
CA ASN A 96 -4.64 1.09 -1.55
C ASN A 96 -3.30 1.20 -0.82
N ASN A 97 -2.31 1.76 -1.51
CA ASN A 97 -0.94 1.91 -1.00
C ASN A 97 -0.55 3.39 -0.80
N ALA A 98 -1.26 4.34 -1.41
CA ALA A 98 -0.92 5.76 -1.27
C ALA A 98 -0.95 6.23 0.19
N PHE A 99 0.08 6.97 0.59
CA PHE A 99 0.20 7.67 1.86
C PHE A 99 1.15 8.87 1.72
N ASP A 100 0.90 9.94 2.48
CA ASP A 100 1.79 11.12 2.52
C ASP A 100 2.77 11.04 3.70
N PHE A 101 4.03 10.72 3.42
CA PHE A 101 5.12 10.67 4.41
C PHE A 101 5.80 12.03 4.61
N SER A 102 5.15 13.14 4.24
CA SER A 102 5.73 14.48 4.42
C SER A 102 5.66 14.96 5.88
N PRO A 103 6.44 16.00 6.23
CA PRO A 103 6.32 16.66 7.53
C PRO A 103 4.89 17.16 7.83
N GLY A 104 4.08 17.45 6.80
CA GLY A 104 2.69 17.84 6.97
C GLY A 104 1.80 16.80 7.67
N THR A 105 2.19 15.52 7.71
CA THR A 105 1.53 14.46 8.47
C THR A 105 2.23 14.15 9.80
N GLY A 106 3.29 14.91 10.15
CA GLY A 106 4.08 14.77 11.36
C GLY A 106 5.34 13.89 11.20
N PHE A 107 5.63 13.36 10.00
CA PHE A 107 6.82 12.54 9.80
C PHE A 107 8.11 13.36 9.81
N ASN A 108 9.12 12.87 10.53
CA ASN A 108 10.49 13.37 10.52
C ASN A 108 10.59 14.89 10.81
N THR A 109 9.71 15.41 11.65
CA THR A 109 9.68 16.80 12.10
C THR A 109 9.54 16.86 13.63
N PRO A 110 10.18 17.84 14.32
CA PRO A 110 10.02 18.02 15.76
C PRO A 110 8.56 18.18 16.20
N GLU A 111 7.74 18.83 15.36
CA GLU A 111 6.32 19.06 15.62
C GLU A 111 5.49 17.78 15.54
N GLY A 112 6.04 16.71 14.97
CA GLY A 112 5.38 15.40 14.85
C GLY A 112 5.37 14.59 16.16
N ARG A 113 5.98 15.07 17.24
CA ARG A 113 5.97 14.42 18.53
C ARG A 113 4.62 14.55 19.20
N LEU A 114 4.29 13.59 20.09
CA LEU A 114 2.98 13.52 20.75
C LEU A 114 2.59 14.82 21.44
N GLU A 115 3.55 15.45 22.12
CA GLU A 115 3.35 16.68 22.91
C GLU A 115 3.19 17.95 22.07
N SER A 116 3.61 17.94 20.81
CA SER A 116 3.65 19.13 19.95
C SER A 116 2.81 19.03 18.67
N LEU A 117 2.22 17.85 18.42
CA LEU A 117 1.49 17.58 17.18
C LEU A 117 0.20 18.42 17.07
N GLY A 118 0.17 19.35 16.11
CA GLY A 118 -1.00 20.23 15.88
C GLY A 118 -2.12 19.52 15.09
N PHE A 119 -3.33 20.10 15.17
CA PHE A 119 -4.54 19.54 14.53
C PHE A 119 -4.38 19.37 13.02
N GLN A 120 -3.70 20.29 12.33
CA GLN A 120 -3.43 20.22 10.89
C GLN A 120 -2.68 18.94 10.47
N HIS A 121 -1.80 18.41 11.32
CA HIS A 121 -1.11 17.15 11.05
C HIS A 121 -2.08 15.96 11.09
N TRP A 122 -3.04 16.01 12.03
CA TRP A 122 -4.12 15.01 12.13
C TRP A 122 -5.01 15.04 10.90
N GLU A 123 -5.51 16.21 10.49
CA GLU A 123 -6.35 16.35 9.29
C GLU A 123 -5.65 15.76 8.07
N ARG A 124 -4.38 16.17 7.85
CA ARG A 124 -3.61 15.70 6.71
C ARG A 124 -3.32 14.20 6.76
N ALA A 125 -3.03 13.67 7.94
CA ALA A 125 -2.80 12.23 8.12
C ALA A 125 -4.10 11.42 7.94
N PHE A 126 -5.23 11.88 8.46
CA PHE A 126 -6.53 11.24 8.21
C PHE A 126 -6.88 11.24 6.72
N GLU A 127 -6.68 12.36 6.04
CA GLU A 127 -6.95 12.43 4.61
C GLU A 127 -6.07 11.47 3.82
N SER A 128 -4.75 11.50 4.03
CA SER A 128 -3.83 10.67 3.25
C SER A 128 -3.77 9.21 3.70
N GLY A 129 -3.92 8.94 4.99
CA GLY A 129 -3.75 7.61 5.58
C GLY A 129 -5.01 6.75 5.63
N LEU A 130 -6.18 7.40 5.55
CA LEU A 130 -7.47 6.71 5.64
C LEU A 130 -8.42 7.12 4.51
N TYR A 131 -8.72 8.42 4.36
CA TYR A 131 -9.77 8.87 3.45
C TYR A 131 -9.45 8.56 1.98
N TRP A 132 -8.21 8.64 1.53
CA TRP A 132 -7.84 8.24 0.17
C TRP A 132 -8.21 6.78 -0.12
N ALA A 133 -7.91 5.86 0.81
CA ALA A 133 -8.28 4.46 0.69
C ALA A 133 -9.81 4.26 0.74
N VAL A 134 -10.51 5.01 1.60
CA VAL A 134 -11.97 5.01 1.65
C VAL A 134 -12.54 5.43 0.29
N ARG A 135 -12.05 6.55 -0.26
CA ARG A 135 -12.60 7.12 -1.49
C ARG A 135 -12.36 6.24 -2.71
N THR A 136 -11.15 5.72 -2.89
CA THR A 136 -10.83 4.78 -3.97
C THR A 136 -11.62 3.48 -3.84
N THR A 137 -11.78 2.98 -2.61
CA THR A 137 -12.62 1.80 -2.32
C THR A 137 -14.08 2.04 -2.68
N GLN A 138 -14.66 3.21 -2.38
CA GLN A 138 -16.04 3.53 -2.75
C GLN A 138 -16.24 3.48 -4.28
N ILE A 139 -15.32 4.06 -5.05
CA ILE A 139 -15.47 4.14 -6.51
C ILE A 139 -15.18 2.80 -7.18
N PHE A 140 -14.03 2.21 -6.88
CA PHE A 140 -13.62 0.96 -7.52
C PHE A 140 -14.36 -0.26 -6.96
N GLY A 141 -14.69 -0.26 -5.65
CA GLY A 141 -15.49 -1.32 -5.04
C GLY A 141 -16.90 -1.40 -5.62
N GLU A 142 -17.53 -0.24 -5.89
CA GLU A 142 -18.83 -0.21 -6.58
C GLU A 142 -18.71 -0.74 -8.03
N ALA A 143 -17.61 -0.46 -8.73
CA ALA A 143 -17.36 -1.02 -10.06
C ALA A 143 -17.12 -2.54 -9.99
N MET A 144 -16.36 -3.02 -8.98
CA MET A 144 -16.17 -4.46 -8.70
C MET A 144 -17.50 -5.15 -8.41
N ARG A 145 -18.35 -4.54 -7.57
CA ARG A 145 -19.67 -5.08 -7.23
C ARG A 145 -20.53 -5.28 -8.45
N ARG A 146 -20.60 -4.28 -9.35
CA ARG A 146 -21.36 -4.40 -10.62
C ARG A 146 -20.84 -5.48 -11.54
N LYS A 147 -19.55 -5.79 -11.48
CA LYS A 147 -18.91 -6.82 -12.30
C LYS A 147 -18.97 -8.22 -11.64
N GLY A 148 -19.44 -8.33 -10.38
CA GLY A 148 -19.63 -9.58 -9.68
C GLY A 148 -18.50 -10.01 -8.75
N GLY A 149 -17.65 -9.08 -8.34
CA GLY A 149 -16.63 -9.34 -7.31
C GLY A 149 -15.27 -8.71 -7.58
N GLY A 150 -14.34 -8.92 -6.64
CA GLY A 150 -12.97 -8.42 -6.73
C GLY A 150 -12.20 -8.56 -5.42
N SER A 151 -10.94 -8.11 -5.41
CA SER A 151 -10.10 -8.11 -4.22
C SER A 151 -9.56 -6.71 -3.92
N ILE A 152 -9.72 -6.26 -2.68
CA ILE A 152 -9.18 -5.00 -2.18
C ILE A 152 -8.07 -5.32 -1.17
N VAL A 153 -6.87 -4.77 -1.40
CA VAL A 153 -5.72 -4.90 -0.51
C VAL A 153 -5.35 -3.52 0.02
N ASN A 154 -5.56 -3.29 1.30
CA ASN A 154 -5.19 -2.06 1.98
C ASN A 154 -3.78 -2.20 2.59
N VAL A 155 -2.83 -1.38 2.16
CA VAL A 155 -1.47 -1.38 2.72
C VAL A 155 -1.48 -0.59 4.03
N ALA A 156 -1.67 -1.33 5.13
CA ALA A 156 -1.63 -0.80 6.48
C ALA A 156 -0.18 -0.74 7.02
N SER A 157 0.08 -1.24 8.20
CA SER A 157 1.40 -1.34 8.83
C SER A 157 1.30 -2.22 10.08
N MET A 158 2.40 -2.84 10.48
CA MET A 158 2.52 -3.42 11.83
C MET A 158 2.22 -2.38 12.92
N TYR A 159 2.53 -1.10 12.68
CA TYR A 159 2.22 -0.01 13.62
C TYR A 159 0.72 0.34 13.72
N GLY A 160 -0.14 -0.35 12.99
CA GLY A 160 -1.58 -0.37 13.25
C GLY A 160 -2.03 -1.36 14.33
N ILE A 161 -1.12 -2.26 14.79
CA ILE A 161 -1.39 -3.29 15.82
C ILE A 161 -0.39 -3.27 16.98
N VAL A 162 0.81 -2.68 16.78
CA VAL A 162 1.80 -2.42 17.84
C VAL A 162 2.27 -0.98 17.74
N SER A 163 2.75 -0.40 18.84
CA SER A 163 3.26 0.98 18.84
C SER A 163 4.71 1.07 18.38
N PRO A 164 5.08 2.15 17.65
CA PRO A 164 6.48 2.49 17.46
C PRO A 164 7.18 2.70 18.82
N ARG A 165 8.42 2.27 18.94
CA ARG A 165 9.23 2.48 20.14
C ARG A 165 10.15 3.70 19.94
N PRO A 166 10.06 4.73 20.80
CA PRO A 166 10.87 5.94 20.66
C PRO A 166 12.39 5.68 20.69
N ASP A 167 12.83 4.71 21.50
CA ASP A 167 14.25 4.33 21.65
C ASP A 167 14.90 3.88 20.32
N LEU A 168 14.13 3.33 19.39
CA LEU A 168 14.64 2.95 18.07
C LEU A 168 15.10 4.16 17.24
N TYR A 169 14.52 5.32 17.49
CA TYR A 169 14.75 6.55 16.74
C TYR A 169 15.74 7.49 17.40
N GLU A 170 16.25 7.15 18.61
CA GLU A 170 17.22 7.97 19.32
C GLU A 170 18.50 8.20 18.50
N GLY A 171 18.95 9.46 18.45
CA GLY A 171 20.13 9.85 17.67
C GLY A 171 19.91 9.85 16.15
N THR A 172 18.69 9.63 15.67
CA THR A 172 18.35 9.69 14.25
C THR A 172 17.47 10.89 13.92
N ARG A 173 17.39 11.27 12.62
CA ARG A 173 16.42 12.24 12.12
C ARG A 173 15.03 11.62 11.86
N TYR A 174 14.89 10.30 11.99
CA TYR A 174 13.66 9.58 11.70
C TYR A 174 12.74 9.58 12.91
N PHE A 175 11.44 9.62 12.63
CA PHE A 175 10.40 9.56 13.65
C PHE A 175 9.07 9.13 13.04
N ASN A 176 8.35 8.24 13.73
CA ASN A 176 6.98 7.87 13.38
C ASN A 176 5.99 8.61 14.29
N PRO A 177 5.17 9.51 13.76
CA PRO A 177 4.22 10.29 14.55
C PRO A 177 3.03 9.42 15.00
N PRO A 178 2.31 9.80 16.07
CA PRO A 178 1.13 9.08 16.54
C PRO A 178 0.00 9.05 15.50
N THR A 179 -0.07 10.04 14.61
CA THR A 179 -1.01 10.07 13.49
C THR A 179 -0.91 8.82 12.62
N TYR A 180 0.33 8.34 12.36
CA TYR A 180 0.54 7.15 11.52
C TYR A 180 -0.08 5.90 12.14
N THR A 181 0.21 5.63 13.41
CA THR A 181 -0.37 4.48 14.13
C THR A 181 -1.89 4.51 14.09
N VAL A 182 -2.48 5.67 14.37
CA VAL A 182 -3.94 5.82 14.42
C VAL A 182 -4.59 5.58 13.04
N VAL A 183 -4.06 6.17 11.98
CA VAL A 183 -4.65 5.98 10.64
C VAL A 183 -4.44 4.58 10.11
N LYS A 184 -3.30 3.92 10.43
CA LYS A 184 -3.06 2.53 10.02
C LYS A 184 -3.93 1.54 10.80
N ALA A 185 -4.21 1.79 12.08
CA ALA A 185 -5.22 1.06 12.85
C ALA A 185 -6.63 1.28 12.28
N GLY A 186 -6.97 2.52 11.94
CA GLY A 186 -8.22 2.87 11.27
C GLY A 186 -8.40 2.16 9.92
N LEU A 187 -7.33 2.02 9.14
CA LEU A 187 -7.36 1.31 7.86
C LEU A 187 -7.59 -0.20 8.04
N ILE A 188 -7.06 -0.81 9.09
CA ILE A 188 -7.35 -2.21 9.46
C ILE A 188 -8.83 -2.37 9.85
N ALA A 189 -9.37 -1.44 10.64
CA ALA A 189 -10.79 -1.44 11.00
C ALA A 189 -11.68 -1.25 9.76
N PHE A 190 -11.34 -0.31 8.87
CA PHE A 190 -12.04 -0.09 7.60
C PHE A 190 -12.03 -1.34 6.71
N THR A 191 -10.91 -2.06 6.65
CA THR A 191 -10.79 -3.34 5.92
C THR A 191 -11.87 -4.34 6.36
N ARG A 192 -12.06 -4.51 7.67
CA ARG A 192 -13.08 -5.41 8.23
C ARG A 192 -14.49 -4.95 7.89
N TYR A 193 -14.74 -3.64 7.95
CA TYR A 193 -16.03 -3.07 7.58
C TYR A 193 -16.38 -3.37 6.13
N VAL A 194 -15.45 -3.12 5.19
CA VAL A 194 -15.65 -3.38 3.75
C VAL A 194 -15.90 -4.87 3.50
N ALA A 195 -15.11 -5.75 4.13
CA ALA A 195 -15.28 -7.20 4.02
C ALA A 195 -16.67 -7.65 4.48
N ALA A 196 -17.17 -7.11 5.61
CA ALA A 196 -18.50 -7.42 6.13
C ALA A 196 -19.61 -6.83 5.23
N PHE A 197 -19.40 -5.64 4.68
CA PHE A 197 -20.41 -4.91 3.92
C PHE A 197 -20.58 -5.45 2.50
N TRP A 198 -19.50 -5.82 1.81
CA TRP A 198 -19.51 -6.27 0.40
C TRP A 198 -19.11 -7.74 0.19
N GLY A 199 -18.92 -8.51 1.26
CA GLY A 199 -18.56 -9.93 1.13
C GLY A 199 -19.60 -10.75 0.35
N HIS A 200 -20.88 -10.46 0.54
CA HIS A 200 -21.97 -11.12 -0.18
C HIS A 200 -22.04 -10.73 -1.69
N ASP A 201 -21.40 -9.63 -2.08
CA ASP A 201 -21.23 -9.21 -3.49
C ASP A 201 -19.97 -9.81 -4.13
N GLY A 202 -19.29 -10.76 -3.48
CA GLY A 202 -18.07 -11.40 -3.99
C GLY A 202 -16.81 -10.54 -3.85
N ILE A 203 -16.82 -9.47 -3.03
CA ILE A 203 -15.66 -8.62 -2.79
C ILE A 203 -14.94 -9.06 -1.52
N ARG A 204 -13.67 -9.42 -1.66
CA ARG A 204 -12.77 -9.63 -0.53
C ARG A 204 -12.02 -8.35 -0.22
N CYS A 205 -11.84 -8.03 1.05
CA CYS A 205 -11.04 -6.89 1.48
C CYS A 205 -10.11 -7.33 2.61
N ASN A 206 -8.80 -7.15 2.41
CA ASN A 206 -7.79 -7.54 3.39
C ASN A 206 -6.75 -6.43 3.56
N ALA A 207 -6.07 -6.42 4.70
CA ALA A 207 -4.96 -5.52 4.97
C ALA A 207 -3.63 -6.27 4.87
N LEU A 208 -2.65 -5.67 4.18
CA LEU A 208 -1.25 -6.07 4.23
C LEU A 208 -0.55 -5.19 5.26
N LEU A 209 0.13 -5.80 6.24
CA LEU A 209 0.77 -5.11 7.35
C LEU A 209 2.30 -5.29 7.27
N PRO A 210 3.00 -4.45 6.49
CA PRO A 210 4.46 -4.49 6.45
C PRO A 210 5.08 -4.11 7.80
N GLY A 211 6.20 -4.76 8.14
CA GLY A 211 7.05 -4.44 9.27
C GLY A 211 8.08 -3.35 8.97
N ALA A 212 9.32 -3.59 9.39
CA ALA A 212 10.43 -2.67 9.14
C ALA A 212 10.98 -2.83 7.70
N PHE A 213 10.55 -1.93 6.81
CA PHE A 213 10.97 -1.86 5.40
C PHE A 213 11.56 -0.47 5.11
N PRO A 214 12.76 -0.16 5.59
CA PRO A 214 13.37 1.14 5.34
C PRO A 214 13.66 1.34 3.86
N ASN A 215 13.38 2.55 3.34
CA ASN A 215 13.76 2.89 1.96
C ASN A 215 15.24 3.26 1.91
N VAL A 216 16.07 2.31 1.50
CA VAL A 216 17.53 2.46 1.37
C VAL A 216 17.97 2.74 -0.08
N GLU A 217 17.04 2.72 -1.04
CA GLU A 217 17.36 2.79 -2.48
C GLU A 217 17.20 4.19 -3.07
N SER A 218 16.56 5.09 -2.35
CA SER A 218 16.24 6.44 -2.84
C SER A 218 17.26 7.45 -2.30
N ALA A 219 17.76 8.32 -3.17
CA ALA A 219 18.49 9.52 -2.76
C ALA A 219 17.56 10.62 -2.18
N SER A 220 16.28 10.33 -1.94
CA SER A 220 15.33 11.27 -1.33
C SER A 220 15.63 11.49 0.15
N ASP A 221 15.12 12.60 0.71
CA ASP A 221 15.22 12.92 2.13
C ASP A 221 14.64 11.85 3.07
N ASN A 222 13.84 10.92 2.52
CA ASN A 222 13.26 9.78 3.24
C ASN A 222 14.10 8.49 3.13
N ALA A 223 15.24 8.51 2.41
CA ALA A 223 16.14 7.36 2.35
C ALA A 223 16.90 7.22 3.68
N VAL A 224 17.00 6.00 4.15
CA VAL A 224 17.82 5.69 5.34
C VAL A 224 19.28 5.56 4.89
N ASP A 225 20.18 6.28 5.56
CA ASP A 225 21.62 6.12 5.36
C ASP A 225 22.04 4.69 5.74
N PRO A 226 22.55 3.87 4.80
CA PRO A 226 22.99 2.52 5.10
C PRO A 226 24.13 2.43 6.13
N ALA A 227 24.92 3.50 6.31
CA ALA A 227 25.98 3.58 7.30
C ALA A 227 25.45 3.86 8.72
N ASN A 228 24.15 4.16 8.87
CA ASN A 228 23.56 4.47 10.17
C ASN A 228 23.22 3.18 10.94
N ASP A 229 23.59 3.15 12.21
CA ASP A 229 23.21 2.10 13.18
C ASP A 229 21.69 1.82 13.28
N PHE A 230 20.86 2.73 12.76
CA PHE A 230 19.40 2.57 12.72
C PHE A 230 18.95 1.30 11.99
N LEU A 231 19.59 0.93 10.86
CA LEU A 231 19.27 -0.32 10.16
C LEU A 231 19.57 -1.54 11.00
N SER A 232 20.69 -1.53 11.72
CA SER A 232 21.09 -2.60 12.64
C SER A 232 20.05 -2.75 13.76
N ARG A 233 19.66 -1.64 14.39
CA ARG A 233 18.62 -1.63 15.43
C ARG A 233 17.28 -2.17 14.95
N LEU A 234 16.87 -1.84 13.70
CA LEU A 234 15.65 -2.39 13.10
C LEU A 234 15.79 -3.90 12.86
N ALA A 235 16.93 -4.36 12.32
CA ALA A 235 17.18 -5.77 12.07
C ALA A 235 17.19 -6.60 13.36
N ASP A 236 17.80 -6.09 14.43
CA ASP A 236 17.89 -6.76 15.72
C ASP A 236 16.52 -6.99 16.38
N ARG A 237 15.55 -6.14 16.08
CA ARG A 237 14.16 -6.27 16.54
C ARG A 237 13.39 -7.35 15.80
N THR A 238 13.80 -7.77 14.63
CA THR A 238 13.15 -8.87 13.91
C THR A 238 13.71 -10.23 14.36
N LEU A 239 12.87 -11.27 14.36
CA LEU A 239 13.33 -12.64 14.61
C LEU A 239 14.20 -13.15 13.45
N LEU A 240 13.94 -12.67 12.22
CA LEU A 240 14.72 -13.04 11.02
C LEU A 240 16.04 -12.26 10.89
N LYS A 241 16.35 -11.35 11.85
CA LYS A 241 17.61 -10.59 11.95
C LYS A 241 17.99 -9.83 10.67
N ARG A 242 16.99 -9.36 9.95
CA ARG A 242 17.14 -8.48 8.79
C ARG A 242 15.95 -7.55 8.65
N VAL A 243 16.15 -6.42 8.02
CA VAL A 243 15.04 -5.57 7.55
C VAL A 243 14.35 -6.21 6.34
N GLY A 244 13.09 -5.84 6.12
CA GLY A 244 12.32 -6.28 4.96
C GLY A 244 12.74 -5.55 3.69
N HIS A 245 12.70 -6.26 2.57
CA HIS A 245 12.79 -5.70 1.22
C HIS A 245 11.40 -5.77 0.57
N PRO A 246 10.95 -4.80 -0.26
CA PRO A 246 9.61 -4.82 -0.86
C PRO A 246 9.25 -6.12 -1.59
N ARG A 247 10.24 -6.87 -2.09
CA ARG A 247 10.01 -8.20 -2.66
C ARG A 247 9.47 -9.22 -1.66
N ASP A 248 9.72 -9.05 -0.36
CA ASP A 248 9.19 -9.93 0.68
C ASP A 248 7.65 -9.81 0.81
N LEU A 249 7.04 -8.74 0.28
CA LEU A 249 5.60 -8.55 0.26
C LEU A 249 4.90 -9.29 -0.89
N ARG A 250 5.63 -9.73 -1.93
CA ARG A 250 5.08 -10.29 -3.17
C ARG A 250 4.17 -11.50 -2.91
N GLY A 251 4.63 -12.44 -2.08
CA GLY A 251 3.88 -13.66 -1.78
C GLY A 251 2.53 -13.37 -1.14
N ALA A 252 2.51 -12.52 -0.11
CA ALA A 252 1.27 -12.12 0.56
C ALA A 252 0.35 -11.32 -0.37
N LEU A 253 0.92 -10.44 -1.20
CA LEU A 253 0.17 -9.64 -2.17
C LEU A 253 -0.53 -10.53 -3.21
N LEU A 254 0.18 -11.49 -3.81
CA LEU A 254 -0.38 -12.44 -4.77
C LEU A 254 -1.43 -13.36 -4.13
N LEU A 255 -1.19 -13.84 -2.91
CA LEU A 255 -2.18 -14.61 -2.14
C LEU A 255 -3.48 -13.83 -1.97
N LEU A 256 -3.41 -12.58 -1.54
CA LEU A 256 -4.60 -11.77 -1.30
C LEU A 256 -5.32 -11.37 -2.58
N ALA A 257 -4.59 -11.22 -3.69
CA ALA A 257 -5.13 -10.78 -4.98
C ALA A 257 -5.77 -11.92 -5.79
N SER A 258 -5.28 -13.16 -5.65
CA SER A 258 -5.68 -14.32 -6.47
C SER A 258 -6.70 -15.22 -5.77
N ASP A 259 -7.08 -16.31 -6.45
CA ASP A 259 -7.99 -17.34 -5.92
C ASP A 259 -7.35 -18.17 -4.82
N ALA A 260 -6.01 -18.12 -4.66
CA ALA A 260 -5.31 -18.67 -3.49
C ALA A 260 -5.82 -18.08 -2.17
N GLY A 261 -6.31 -16.85 -2.19
CA GLY A 261 -6.94 -16.16 -1.06
C GLY A 261 -8.47 -16.13 -1.10
N SER A 262 -9.13 -16.98 -1.88
CA SER A 262 -10.60 -16.92 -2.11
C SER A 262 -11.44 -16.99 -0.83
N TYR A 263 -10.94 -17.61 0.23
CA TYR A 263 -11.62 -17.68 1.54
C TYR A 263 -10.99 -16.78 2.61
N ILE A 264 -10.15 -15.80 2.20
CA ILE A 264 -9.51 -14.82 3.08
C ILE A 264 -10.17 -13.45 2.86
N THR A 265 -10.91 -12.96 3.85
CA THR A 265 -11.48 -11.61 3.85
C THR A 265 -11.55 -11.04 5.26
N GLY A 266 -11.44 -9.71 5.41
CA GLY A 266 -11.43 -9.02 6.69
C GLY A 266 -10.16 -9.21 7.51
N GLN A 267 -9.10 -9.81 6.95
CA GLN A 267 -7.88 -10.18 7.67
C GLN A 267 -6.76 -9.16 7.49
N GLY A 268 -5.87 -9.10 8.49
CA GLY A 268 -4.59 -8.41 8.42
C GLY A 268 -3.45 -9.43 8.30
N ILE A 269 -2.75 -9.43 7.16
CA ILE A 269 -1.59 -10.29 6.95
C ILE A 269 -0.33 -9.53 7.31
N VAL A 270 0.32 -9.94 8.38
CA VAL A 270 1.56 -9.35 8.88
C VAL A 270 2.75 -9.94 8.12
N VAL A 271 3.62 -9.04 7.60
CA VAL A 271 4.87 -9.41 6.93
C VAL A 271 5.97 -8.56 7.55
N ASP A 272 6.55 -8.99 8.65
CA ASP A 272 7.38 -8.16 9.53
C ASP A 272 8.65 -8.84 10.07
N GLY A 273 8.98 -10.02 9.57
CA GLY A 273 10.14 -10.78 10.06
C GLY A 273 10.04 -11.24 11.52
N GLY A 274 8.83 -11.30 12.06
CA GLY A 274 8.55 -11.70 13.44
C GLY A 274 8.61 -10.55 14.45
N TRP A 275 8.64 -9.30 14.01
CA TRP A 275 8.68 -8.12 14.88
C TRP A 275 7.56 -8.08 15.92
N THR A 276 6.32 -8.32 15.48
CA THR A 276 5.13 -8.18 16.34
C THR A 276 4.93 -9.31 17.35
N VAL A 277 5.75 -10.35 17.29
CA VAL A 277 5.70 -11.51 18.20
C VAL A 277 7.01 -11.69 19.01
N SER A 278 7.92 -10.71 18.93
CA SER A 278 9.20 -10.70 19.65
C SER A 278 9.19 -9.81 20.87
#